data_f953115c01c27de8925f4b2440ddaa53
#
_entry.id   f953115c01c27de8925f4b2440ddaa53
#
_cell.length_a   1.000
_cell.length_b   1.000
_cell.length_c   1.000
_cell.angle_alpha   90.00
_cell.angle_beta   90.00
_cell.angle_gamma   90.00
#
_symmetry.space_group_name_H-M   'P 1'
#
loop_
_entity.id
_entity.type
_entity.pdbx_description
1 polymer ?
#
loop_
_entity_poly.entity_id
_entity_poly.type
_entity_poly.pdbx_seq_one_letter_code
_entity_poly.pdbx_strand_id
1 'polypeptide(L)'
;MTCVMENDKRSETIEKLKKVGKEEFLKNGYQRASLRRICNSAGVTTGAFYFSFESKEALFKAILEPLVSQYEAMLGKLMKGEIQNPGTGVDADKIMMQFLLTHREEVMIIMHGADGSCYENYHQKVEEFMRHSFAAYYRSQLGCEPDEALVRVLAKMRLEGAMAILDEDV
;
A
#
# COMPACT_ATOMS: atom_id res chain seq x y z
N MET A 1 31.12 -18.84 14.73
CA MET A 1 30.95 -17.39 15.00
C MET A 1 30.82 -16.52 13.75
N THR A 2 31.41 -16.87 12.60
CA THR A 2 31.40 -16.06 11.35
C THR A 2 30.03 -15.98 10.68
N CYS A 3 29.21 -17.03 10.70
CA CYS A 3 27.91 -17.08 10.01
C CYS A 3 26.84 -16.15 10.60
N VAL A 4 26.86 -15.90 11.91
CA VAL A 4 25.89 -15.00 12.58
C VAL A 4 26.19 -13.54 12.24
N MET A 5 27.47 -13.16 12.18
CA MET A 5 27.89 -11.78 11.86
C MET A 5 27.66 -11.41 10.38
N GLU A 6 27.68 -12.39 9.46
CA GLU A 6 27.33 -12.16 8.03
C GLU A 6 25.85 -11.98 7.84
N ASN A 7 25.03 -12.71 8.59
CA ASN A 7 23.57 -12.58 8.55
C ASN A 7 23.10 -11.21 9.10
N ASP A 8 23.73 -10.73 10.18
CA ASP A 8 23.44 -9.40 10.76
C ASP A 8 23.79 -8.26 9.78
N LYS A 9 24.95 -8.32 9.14
CA LYS A 9 25.36 -7.32 8.14
C LYS A 9 24.44 -7.30 6.90
N ARG A 10 23.98 -8.47 6.46
CA ARG A 10 23.03 -8.59 5.36
C ARG A 10 21.68 -8.00 5.73
N SER A 11 21.18 -8.28 6.91
CA SER A 11 19.92 -7.73 7.44
C SER A 11 19.99 -6.19 7.52
N GLU A 12 21.09 -5.65 8.06
CA GLU A 12 21.32 -4.20 8.13
C GLU A 12 21.35 -3.54 6.73
N THR A 13 21.97 -4.19 5.77
CA THR A 13 22.02 -3.71 4.38
C THR A 13 20.64 -3.70 3.75
N ILE A 14 19.83 -4.72 3.96
CA ILE A 14 18.46 -4.83 3.46
C ILE A 14 17.60 -3.67 4.02
N GLU A 15 17.66 -3.42 5.33
CA GLU A 15 16.89 -2.35 5.95
C GLU A 15 17.34 -0.95 5.49
N LYS A 16 18.64 -0.71 5.30
CA LYS A 16 19.15 0.52 4.69
C LYS A 16 18.63 0.72 3.27
N LEU A 17 18.67 -0.33 2.45
CA LEU A 17 18.17 -0.29 1.07
C LEU A 17 16.65 -0.05 1.01
N LYS A 18 15.87 -0.67 1.89
CA LYS A 18 14.43 -0.41 2.00
C LYS A 18 14.14 1.03 2.37
N LYS A 19 14.83 1.57 3.39
CA LYS A 19 14.65 2.95 3.84
C LYS A 19 14.93 3.94 2.71
N VAL A 20 16.12 3.87 2.11
CA VAL A 20 16.52 4.78 1.03
C VAL A 20 15.71 4.54 -0.24
N GLY A 21 15.35 3.29 -0.52
CA GLY A 21 14.46 2.93 -1.63
C GLY A 21 13.09 3.57 -1.48
N LYS A 22 12.51 3.54 -0.28
CA LYS A 22 11.24 4.20 0.02
C LYS A 22 11.29 5.70 -0.26
N GLU A 23 12.32 6.40 0.23
CA GLU A 23 12.54 7.82 -0.03
C GLU A 23 12.66 8.14 -1.53
N GLU A 24 13.42 7.32 -2.28
CA GLU A 24 13.59 7.48 -3.72
C GLU A 24 12.29 7.25 -4.48
N PHE A 25 11.51 6.21 -4.12
CA PHE A 25 10.24 5.90 -4.75
C PHE A 25 9.15 6.95 -4.42
N LEU A 26 9.12 7.45 -3.19
CA LEU A 26 8.20 8.52 -2.81
C LEU A 26 8.46 9.80 -3.63
N LYS A 27 9.72 10.14 -3.82
CA LYS A 27 10.11 11.36 -4.54
C LYS A 27 9.93 11.27 -6.06
N ASN A 28 10.22 10.13 -6.68
CA ASN A 28 10.37 10.00 -8.12
C ASN A 28 9.37 9.02 -8.77
N GLY A 29 8.62 8.26 -7.98
CA GLY A 29 7.84 7.11 -8.43
C GLY A 29 8.74 5.96 -8.88
N TYR A 30 8.15 4.76 -9.04
CA TYR A 30 8.89 3.56 -9.44
C TYR A 30 9.60 3.72 -10.78
N GLN A 31 8.89 4.24 -11.81
CA GLN A 31 9.42 4.28 -13.17
C GLN A 31 10.72 5.11 -13.26
N ARG A 32 10.75 6.29 -12.63
CA ARG A 32 11.87 7.24 -12.66
C ARG A 32 12.89 7.03 -11.55
N ALA A 33 12.61 6.16 -10.58
CA ALA A 33 13.54 5.84 -9.50
C ALA A 33 14.81 5.16 -10.04
N SER A 34 15.97 5.60 -9.54
CA SER A 34 17.28 5.17 -9.97
C SER A 34 17.93 4.23 -8.97
N LEU A 35 18.18 2.98 -9.38
CA LEU A 35 18.91 2.01 -8.58
C LEU A 35 20.29 2.53 -8.15
N ARG A 36 20.98 3.26 -9.03
CA ARG A 36 22.28 3.86 -8.72
C ARG A 36 22.17 4.91 -7.61
N ARG A 37 21.13 5.75 -7.63
CA ARG A 37 20.89 6.73 -6.54
C ARG A 37 20.60 6.01 -5.22
N ILE A 38 19.76 4.96 -5.24
CA ILE A 38 19.45 4.15 -4.06
C ILE A 38 20.73 3.56 -3.46
N CYS A 39 21.57 2.91 -4.28
CA CYS A 39 22.82 2.33 -3.81
C CYS A 39 23.78 3.38 -3.23
N ASN A 40 23.95 4.51 -3.92
CA ASN A 40 24.81 5.59 -3.45
C ASN A 40 24.34 6.16 -2.10
N SER A 41 23.03 6.43 -1.95
CA SER A 41 22.48 6.98 -0.71
C SER A 41 22.50 5.96 0.44
N ALA A 42 22.38 4.65 0.13
CA ALA A 42 22.53 3.58 1.12
C ALA A 42 24.01 3.30 1.50
N GLY A 43 24.97 3.89 0.78
CA GLY A 43 26.40 3.63 0.99
C GLY A 43 26.82 2.21 0.57
N VAL A 44 26.15 1.61 -0.41
CA VAL A 44 26.44 0.26 -0.89
C VAL A 44 26.79 0.26 -2.39
N THR A 45 27.54 -0.74 -2.82
CA THR A 45 27.80 -0.94 -4.25
C THR A 45 26.59 -1.58 -4.95
N THR A 46 26.46 -1.38 -6.27
CA THR A 46 25.44 -2.07 -7.07
C THR A 46 25.58 -3.60 -6.98
N GLY A 47 26.80 -4.12 -6.87
CA GLY A 47 27.03 -5.55 -6.62
C GLY A 47 26.45 -6.01 -5.28
N ALA A 48 26.66 -5.23 -4.20
CA ALA A 48 26.09 -5.53 -2.89
C ALA A 48 24.55 -5.47 -2.88
N PHE A 49 23.95 -4.58 -3.69
CA PHE A 49 22.50 -4.56 -3.90
C PHE A 49 21.98 -5.90 -4.43
N TYR A 50 22.61 -6.45 -5.48
CA TYR A 50 22.17 -7.69 -6.10
C TYR A 50 22.35 -8.95 -5.22
N PHE A 51 23.14 -8.87 -4.16
CA PHE A 51 23.15 -9.91 -3.12
C PHE A 51 21.90 -9.87 -2.21
N SER A 52 21.22 -8.70 -2.14
CA SER A 52 20.05 -8.50 -1.28
C SER A 52 18.73 -8.57 -2.05
N PHE A 53 18.70 -8.00 -3.26
CA PHE A 53 17.51 -7.91 -4.11
C PHE A 53 17.88 -8.21 -5.58
N GLU A 54 17.11 -9.08 -6.22
CA GLU A 54 17.33 -9.48 -7.62
C GLU A 54 17.09 -8.32 -8.61
N SER A 55 16.27 -7.34 -8.24
CA SER A 55 15.88 -6.23 -9.11
C SER A 55 15.37 -5.03 -8.31
N LYS A 56 15.22 -3.87 -8.99
CA LYS A 56 14.51 -2.72 -8.46
C LYS A 56 13.08 -3.08 -8.03
N GLU A 57 12.44 -3.96 -8.80
CA GLU A 57 11.09 -4.42 -8.50
C GLU A 57 11.03 -5.30 -7.24
N ALA A 58 12.02 -6.16 -7.02
CA ALA A 58 12.11 -6.95 -5.80
C ALA A 58 12.24 -6.05 -4.55
N LEU A 59 13.03 -4.97 -4.63
CA LEU A 59 13.12 -3.95 -3.57
C LEU A 59 11.78 -3.23 -3.38
N PHE A 60 11.14 -2.78 -4.47
CA PHE A 60 9.86 -2.09 -4.43
C PHE A 60 8.77 -2.94 -3.77
N LYS A 61 8.69 -4.20 -4.22
CA LYS A 61 7.79 -5.19 -3.64
C LYS A 61 8.06 -5.42 -2.15
N ALA A 62 9.31 -5.60 -1.76
CA ALA A 62 9.70 -5.83 -0.36
C ALA A 62 9.38 -4.63 0.57
N ILE A 63 9.28 -3.42 0.03
CA ILE A 63 8.86 -2.22 0.77
C ILE A 63 7.34 -2.21 0.95
N LEU A 64 6.57 -2.54 -0.10
CA LEU A 64 5.11 -2.36 -0.13
C LEU A 64 4.31 -3.60 0.28
N GLU A 65 4.85 -4.80 0.11
CA GLU A 65 4.17 -6.07 0.44
C GLU A 65 3.62 -6.11 1.88
N PRO A 66 4.36 -5.65 2.92
CA PRO A 66 3.82 -5.61 4.28
C PRO A 66 2.57 -4.73 4.41
N LEU A 67 2.56 -3.55 3.75
CA LEU A 67 1.40 -2.66 3.72
C LEU A 67 0.21 -3.36 3.03
N VAL A 68 0.43 -3.89 1.82
CA VAL A 68 -0.62 -4.54 1.02
C VAL A 68 -1.25 -5.69 1.79
N SER A 69 -0.44 -6.58 2.36
CA SER A 69 -0.91 -7.74 3.12
C SER A 69 -1.73 -7.33 4.36
N GLN A 70 -1.28 -6.31 5.10
CA GLN A 70 -1.99 -5.81 6.28
C GLN A 70 -3.29 -5.11 5.89
N TYR A 71 -3.28 -4.31 4.84
CA TYR A 71 -4.45 -3.60 4.33
C TYR A 71 -5.54 -4.58 3.87
N GLU A 72 -5.20 -5.58 3.06
CA GLU A 72 -6.14 -6.59 2.57
C GLU A 72 -6.74 -7.42 3.71
N ALA A 73 -5.90 -7.83 4.68
CA ALA A 73 -6.37 -8.56 5.86
C ALA A 73 -7.32 -7.72 6.72
N MET A 74 -7.03 -6.43 6.90
CA MET A 74 -7.86 -5.50 7.65
C MET A 74 -9.20 -5.24 6.96
N LEU A 75 -9.18 -4.94 5.66
CA LEU A 75 -10.39 -4.76 4.86
C LEU A 75 -11.34 -5.95 4.98
N GLY A 76 -10.82 -7.16 4.83
CA GLY A 76 -11.63 -8.38 4.94
C GLY A 76 -12.31 -8.54 6.31
N LYS A 77 -11.65 -8.10 7.39
CA LYS A 77 -12.22 -8.13 8.76
C LYS A 77 -13.28 -7.05 8.96
N LEU A 78 -12.97 -5.81 8.56
CA LEU A 78 -13.89 -4.68 8.74
C LEU A 78 -15.19 -4.87 7.96
N MET A 79 -15.11 -5.33 6.73
CA MET A 79 -16.29 -5.63 5.92
C MET A 79 -17.19 -6.70 6.54
N LYS A 80 -16.60 -7.81 6.99
CA LYS A 80 -17.37 -8.87 7.67
C LYS A 80 -18.06 -8.34 8.92
N GLY A 81 -17.36 -7.51 9.69
CA GLY A 81 -17.90 -6.86 10.89
C GLY A 81 -19.08 -5.95 10.57
N GLU A 82 -18.99 -5.10 9.55
CA GLU A 82 -20.03 -4.16 9.16
C GLU A 82 -21.28 -4.85 8.59
N ILE A 83 -21.11 -5.93 7.82
CA ILE A 83 -22.22 -6.73 7.33
C ILE A 83 -22.96 -7.43 8.49
N GLN A 84 -22.22 -7.93 9.49
CA GLN A 84 -22.80 -8.62 10.65
C GLN A 84 -23.44 -7.67 11.67
N ASN A 85 -22.86 -6.47 11.85
CA ASN A 85 -23.31 -5.48 12.80
C ASN A 85 -23.43 -4.11 12.11
N PRO A 86 -24.56 -3.83 11.44
CA PRO A 86 -24.79 -2.54 10.80
C PRO A 86 -24.71 -1.39 11.82
N GLY A 87 -23.98 -0.34 11.46
CA GLY A 87 -23.77 0.82 12.32
C GLY A 87 -22.37 0.93 12.94
N THR A 88 -21.51 -0.07 12.75
CA THR A 88 -20.08 0.00 13.18
C THR A 88 -19.18 0.69 12.15
N GLY A 89 -19.74 1.19 11.06
CA GLY A 89 -18.99 1.80 9.96
C GLY A 89 -18.10 2.97 10.37
N VAL A 90 -18.54 3.80 11.32
CA VAL A 90 -17.74 4.94 11.82
C VAL A 90 -16.46 4.48 12.51
N ASP A 91 -16.52 3.40 13.27
CA ASP A 91 -15.35 2.86 13.96
C ASP A 91 -14.41 2.16 12.94
N ALA A 92 -14.99 1.48 11.94
CA ALA A 92 -14.24 0.90 10.83
C ALA A 92 -13.50 1.98 10.03
N ASP A 93 -14.15 3.12 9.77
CA ASP A 93 -13.53 4.25 9.07
C ASP A 93 -12.39 4.88 9.88
N LYS A 94 -12.55 5.03 11.19
CA LYS A 94 -11.45 5.51 12.05
C LYS A 94 -10.25 4.58 12.03
N ILE A 95 -10.47 3.28 12.18
CA ILE A 95 -9.40 2.27 12.15
C ILE A 95 -8.68 2.32 10.80
N MET A 96 -9.44 2.37 9.71
CA MET A 96 -8.90 2.46 8.36
C MET A 96 -8.07 3.72 8.17
N MET A 97 -8.62 4.89 8.54
CA MET A 97 -7.93 6.16 8.39
C MET A 97 -6.65 6.22 9.22
N GLN A 98 -6.69 5.73 10.45
CA GLN A 98 -5.49 5.66 11.30
C GLN A 98 -4.41 4.76 10.69
N PHE A 99 -4.80 3.64 10.09
CA PHE A 99 -3.88 2.77 9.37
C PHE A 99 -3.25 3.48 8.17
N LEU A 100 -4.05 4.14 7.34
CA LEU A 100 -3.57 4.87 6.16
C LEU A 100 -2.62 6.01 6.54
N LEU A 101 -2.94 6.78 7.58
CA LEU A 101 -2.08 7.85 8.09
C LEU A 101 -0.76 7.32 8.66
N THR A 102 -0.80 6.18 9.37
CA THR A 102 0.41 5.53 9.91
C THR A 102 1.36 5.06 8.80
N HIS A 103 0.81 4.66 7.64
CA HIS A 103 1.55 4.17 6.48
C HIS A 103 1.50 5.14 5.29
N ARG A 104 1.35 6.43 5.56
CA ARG A 104 1.13 7.48 4.55
C ARG A 104 2.11 7.40 3.39
N GLU A 105 3.40 7.28 3.66
CA GLU A 105 4.43 7.27 2.61
C GLU A 105 4.27 6.07 1.67
N GLU A 106 4.07 4.88 2.21
CA GLU A 106 3.86 3.66 1.43
C GLU A 106 2.54 3.71 0.65
N VAL A 107 1.49 4.28 1.24
CA VAL A 107 0.20 4.49 0.55
C VAL A 107 0.38 5.46 -0.61
N MET A 108 1.06 6.59 -0.41
CA MET A 108 1.35 7.54 -1.48
C MET A 108 2.17 6.91 -2.61
N ILE A 109 3.17 6.09 -2.29
CA ILE A 109 3.97 5.38 -3.29
C ILE A 109 3.09 4.43 -4.11
N ILE A 110 2.26 3.59 -3.47
CA ILE A 110 1.49 2.57 -4.20
C ILE A 110 0.33 3.17 -4.99
N MET A 111 -0.25 4.29 -4.52
CA MET A 111 -1.41 4.91 -5.17
C MET A 111 -1.01 5.87 -6.30
N HIS A 112 0.13 6.56 -6.20
CA HIS A 112 0.54 7.60 -7.16
C HIS A 112 1.89 7.32 -7.84
N GLY A 113 2.71 6.44 -7.29
CA GLY A 113 4.08 6.23 -7.75
C GLY A 113 4.38 4.83 -8.30
N ALA A 114 3.37 3.99 -8.51
CA ALA A 114 3.56 2.58 -8.86
C ALA A 114 3.63 2.27 -10.37
N ASP A 115 3.53 3.29 -11.23
CA ASP A 115 3.54 3.11 -12.69
C ASP A 115 4.74 2.29 -13.18
N GLY A 116 4.48 1.29 -14.00
CA GLY A 116 5.49 0.39 -14.55
C GLY A 116 6.00 -0.67 -13.57
N SER A 117 5.39 -0.82 -12.38
CA SER A 117 5.70 -1.88 -11.40
C SER A 117 4.64 -2.96 -11.37
N CYS A 118 4.88 -4.02 -10.54
CA CYS A 118 3.87 -5.04 -10.26
C CYS A 118 2.60 -4.50 -9.56
N TYR A 119 2.62 -3.26 -9.06
CA TYR A 119 1.50 -2.59 -8.41
C TYR A 119 0.88 -1.47 -9.26
N GLU A 120 1.21 -1.32 -10.54
CA GLU A 120 0.69 -0.23 -11.40
C GLU A 120 -0.84 -0.13 -11.44
N ASN A 121 -1.54 -1.25 -11.30
CA ASN A 121 -3.01 -1.30 -11.30
C ASN A 121 -3.61 -1.37 -9.88
N TYR A 122 -2.82 -1.07 -8.83
CA TYR A 122 -3.29 -1.25 -7.45
C TYR A 122 -4.44 -0.30 -7.09
N HIS A 123 -4.39 0.94 -7.59
CA HIS A 123 -5.48 1.91 -7.42
C HIS A 123 -6.81 1.37 -7.95
N GLN A 124 -6.83 0.80 -9.16
CA GLN A 124 -8.03 0.21 -9.75
C GLN A 124 -8.52 -1.01 -8.97
N LYS A 125 -7.61 -1.85 -8.47
CA LYS A 125 -7.96 -2.99 -7.60
C LYS A 125 -8.66 -2.53 -6.33
N VAL A 126 -8.19 -1.46 -5.69
CA VAL A 126 -8.81 -0.90 -4.48
C VAL A 126 -10.18 -0.31 -4.81
N GLU A 127 -10.34 0.44 -5.91
CA GLU A 127 -11.62 0.98 -6.34
C GLU A 127 -12.64 -0.16 -6.61
N GLU A 128 -12.22 -1.19 -7.32
CA GLU A 128 -13.08 -2.34 -7.62
C GLU A 128 -13.47 -3.12 -6.36
N PHE A 129 -12.54 -3.31 -5.44
CA PHE A 129 -12.84 -3.89 -4.14
C PHE A 129 -13.89 -3.08 -3.38
N MET A 130 -13.77 -1.75 -3.35
CA MET A 130 -14.76 -0.87 -2.70
C MET A 130 -16.13 -0.96 -3.37
N ARG A 131 -16.20 -1.01 -4.70
CA ARG A 131 -17.45 -1.22 -5.43
C ARG A 131 -18.16 -2.50 -5.02
N HIS A 132 -17.43 -3.61 -4.99
CA HIS A 132 -17.97 -4.91 -4.54
C HIS A 132 -18.43 -4.85 -3.09
N SER A 133 -17.69 -4.15 -2.26
CA SER A 133 -18.00 -3.96 -0.84
C SER A 133 -19.29 -3.21 -0.62
N PHE A 134 -19.48 -2.08 -1.28
CA PHE A 134 -20.73 -1.32 -1.23
C PHE A 134 -21.90 -2.14 -1.78
N ALA A 135 -21.72 -2.85 -2.89
CA ALA A 135 -22.78 -3.68 -3.45
C ALA A 135 -23.19 -4.80 -2.48
N ALA A 136 -22.22 -5.47 -1.82
CA ALA A 136 -22.50 -6.49 -0.83
C ALA A 136 -23.25 -5.93 0.38
N TYR A 137 -22.85 -4.74 0.86
CA TYR A 137 -23.54 -4.04 1.95
C TYR A 137 -24.99 -3.72 1.58
N TYR A 138 -25.25 -3.13 0.41
CA TYR A 138 -26.60 -2.84 -0.07
C TYR A 138 -27.49 -4.07 -0.13
N ARG A 139 -26.99 -5.17 -0.71
CA ARG A 139 -27.74 -6.44 -0.75
C ARG A 139 -28.09 -6.94 0.63
N SER A 140 -27.13 -6.87 1.57
CA SER A 140 -27.35 -7.38 2.93
C SER A 140 -28.33 -6.54 3.73
N GLN A 141 -28.36 -5.21 3.55
CA GLN A 141 -29.18 -4.30 4.35
C GLN A 141 -30.53 -3.98 3.72
N LEU A 142 -30.60 -3.88 2.39
CA LEU A 142 -31.80 -3.44 1.68
C LEU A 142 -32.49 -4.58 0.91
N GLY A 143 -31.84 -5.75 0.81
CA GLY A 143 -32.40 -6.91 0.10
C GLY A 143 -32.60 -6.70 -1.40
N CYS A 144 -31.95 -5.69 -2.00
CA CYS A 144 -32.05 -5.38 -3.41
C CYS A 144 -30.66 -5.19 -4.05
N GLU A 145 -30.59 -5.32 -5.37
CA GLU A 145 -29.40 -4.98 -6.12
C GLU A 145 -29.23 -3.46 -6.16
N PRO A 146 -28.05 -2.91 -5.82
CA PRO A 146 -27.81 -1.50 -5.93
C PRO A 146 -27.67 -1.07 -7.40
N ASP A 147 -27.96 0.20 -7.67
CA ASP A 147 -27.61 0.84 -8.93
C ASP A 147 -26.07 0.85 -9.11
N GLU A 148 -25.60 0.41 -10.28
CA GLU A 148 -24.17 0.30 -10.57
C GLU A 148 -23.46 1.66 -10.59
N ALA A 149 -24.14 2.71 -11.04
CA ALA A 149 -23.60 4.06 -11.02
C ALA A 149 -23.45 4.57 -9.59
N LEU A 150 -24.41 4.26 -8.72
CA LEU A 150 -24.37 4.66 -7.32
C LEU A 150 -23.16 4.01 -6.61
N VAL A 151 -22.96 2.70 -6.70
CA VAL A 151 -21.83 2.04 -6.03
C VAL A 151 -20.49 2.50 -6.57
N ARG A 152 -20.41 2.81 -7.87
CA ARG A 152 -19.20 3.40 -8.47
C ARG A 152 -18.89 4.78 -7.91
N VAL A 153 -19.89 5.64 -7.78
CA VAL A 153 -19.73 6.99 -7.22
C VAL A 153 -19.30 6.90 -5.75
N LEU A 154 -19.94 6.06 -4.95
CA LEU A 154 -19.60 5.87 -3.54
C LEU A 154 -18.17 5.36 -3.36
N ALA A 155 -17.74 4.39 -4.18
CA ALA A 155 -16.39 3.86 -4.14
C ALA A 155 -15.35 4.95 -4.44
N LYS A 156 -15.58 5.76 -5.48
CA LYS A 156 -14.71 6.90 -5.82
C LYS A 156 -14.69 7.95 -4.74
N MET A 157 -15.83 8.38 -4.24
CA MET A 157 -15.91 9.38 -3.16
C MET A 157 -15.11 8.94 -1.93
N ARG A 158 -15.21 7.66 -1.54
CA ARG A 158 -14.47 7.13 -0.40
C ARG A 158 -12.97 7.10 -0.66
N LEU A 159 -12.56 6.63 -1.84
CA LEU A 159 -11.15 6.54 -2.21
C LEU A 159 -10.52 7.92 -2.33
N GLU A 160 -11.11 8.81 -3.11
CA GLU A 160 -10.62 10.18 -3.31
C GLU A 160 -10.63 11.00 -2.02
N GLY A 161 -11.67 10.82 -1.17
CA GLY A 161 -11.72 11.46 0.13
C GLY A 161 -10.59 10.99 1.06
N ALA A 162 -10.26 9.70 1.07
CA ALA A 162 -9.13 9.18 1.82
C ALA A 162 -7.80 9.73 1.29
N MET A 163 -7.63 9.78 -0.03
CA MET A 163 -6.41 10.33 -0.65
C MET A 163 -6.25 11.82 -0.39
N ALA A 164 -7.33 12.60 -0.45
CA ALA A 164 -7.29 14.03 -0.15
C ALA A 164 -6.76 14.31 1.28
N ILE A 165 -7.17 13.51 2.27
CA ILE A 165 -6.65 13.63 3.65
C ILE A 165 -5.17 13.28 3.72
N LEU A 166 -4.71 12.29 2.96
CA LEU A 166 -3.31 11.90 2.92
C LEU A 166 -2.43 12.90 2.16
N ASP A 167 -2.98 13.64 1.21
CA ASP A 167 -2.29 14.67 0.45
C ASP A 167 -2.11 15.97 1.25
N GLU A 168 -2.99 16.24 2.23
CA GLU A 168 -2.82 17.39 3.10
C GLU A 168 -1.60 17.20 4.01
N ASP A 169 -0.71 18.20 4.04
CA ASP A 169 0.38 18.28 5.00
C ASP A 169 -0.21 18.61 6.39
N VAL A 170 -0.51 17.56 7.17
CA VAL A 170 -0.97 17.67 8.55
C VAL A 170 0.21 17.62 9.51
#